data_f74fca72bc3891a12a9fba058b31d15d
#
_entry.id   f74fca72bc3891a12a9fba058b31d15d
#
_cell.length_a   1.000
_cell.length_b   1.000
_cell.length_c   1.000
_cell.angle_alpha   90.00
_cell.angle_beta   90.00
_cell.angle_gamma   90.00
#
_symmetry.space_group_name_H-M   'P 1'
#
loop_
_entity.id
_entity.type
_entity.pdbx_description
1 polymer ?
#
loop_
_entity_poly.entity_id
_entity_poly.type
_entity_poly.pdbx_seq_one_letter_code
_entity_poly.pdbx_strand_id
1 'polypeptide(L)'
;MTLINKWSLMLLLGMTLGLASCGGDNNKSKAQASAEEANPAALEVDQVLADPDSLVGDTIKVEGVCTHICKHGGGKIFLMGSDDTKTLRVEAGESIGSFPQETVNSIVRVTGVLVEDRIDEDYLAQWEAQIADQAKEAQGEGGCVADMKANAEAEANSVRERIANFRSRIAERTEREGKAYVSLYHMEGLSYEIR
;
A
#
# COMPACT_ATOMS: atom_id res chain seq x y z
N MET A 1 -45.75 -3.53 -34.55
CA MET A 1 -46.17 -2.14 -34.69
C MET A 1 -44.91 -1.29 -34.48
N THR A 2 -44.11 -1.16 -35.49
CA THR A 2 -43.93 -0.09 -36.50
C THR A 2 -44.03 1.31 -35.92
N LEU A 3 -42.92 2.03 -35.92
CA LEU A 3 -42.77 3.25 -36.70
C LEU A 3 -41.30 3.71 -36.75
N ILE A 4 -40.81 3.66 -37.93
CA ILE A 4 -39.57 4.23 -38.46
C ILE A 4 -39.83 5.72 -38.68
N ASN A 5 -38.87 6.58 -38.34
CA ASN A 5 -38.81 7.91 -38.94
C ASN A 5 -37.42 8.23 -39.47
N LYS A 6 -37.36 8.17 -40.77
CA LYS A 6 -36.32 8.72 -41.67
C LYS A 6 -36.53 10.23 -41.79
N TRP A 7 -35.52 10.97 -41.90
CA TRP A 7 -35.38 12.21 -42.69
C TRP A 7 -33.95 12.74 -42.44
N SER A 8 -33.18 13.13 -43.31
CA SER A 8 -33.10 13.33 -44.74
C SER A 8 -31.81 14.08 -45.01
N LEU A 9 -31.07 13.53 -45.86
CA LEU A 9 -30.05 14.06 -46.77
C LEU A 9 -30.05 15.58 -46.96
N MET A 10 -28.91 16.27 -46.82
CA MET A 10 -28.57 17.39 -47.70
C MET A 10 -27.03 17.48 -47.90
N LEU A 11 -26.66 17.16 -49.10
CA LEU A 11 -25.39 17.45 -49.77
C LEU A 11 -25.29 18.94 -49.99
N LEU A 12 -24.12 19.53 -49.77
CA LEU A 12 -23.63 20.69 -50.52
C LEU A 12 -22.10 20.64 -50.69
N LEU A 13 -21.78 20.51 -51.96
CA LEU A 13 -20.49 20.49 -52.60
C LEU A 13 -19.96 21.94 -52.69
N GLY A 14 -18.72 22.14 -52.22
CA GLY A 14 -18.03 23.45 -52.35
C GLY A 14 -16.56 23.24 -52.57
N MET A 15 -16.20 23.14 -53.83
CA MET A 15 -14.85 23.01 -54.38
C MET A 15 -14.27 24.41 -54.62
N THR A 16 -13.15 24.79 -53.95
CA THR A 16 -12.30 25.89 -54.44
C THR A 16 -10.85 25.49 -54.32
N LEU A 17 -10.21 25.43 -55.51
CA LEU A 17 -8.75 25.40 -55.69
C LEU A 17 -8.15 26.78 -55.36
N GLY A 18 -6.96 26.81 -54.78
CA GLY A 18 -6.16 28.01 -54.57
C GLY A 18 -4.71 27.71 -54.16
N LEU A 19 -3.91 27.42 -55.14
CA LEU A 19 -2.52 27.81 -55.42
C LEU A 19 -1.46 27.92 -54.29
N ALA A 20 -0.35 27.29 -54.61
CA ALA A 20 0.94 27.22 -53.97
C ALA A 20 1.58 28.58 -53.63
N SER A 21 2.32 28.62 -52.51
CA SER A 21 3.47 29.49 -52.34
C SER A 21 4.54 28.74 -51.51
N CYS A 22 5.69 28.56 -52.14
CA CYS A 22 6.91 28.10 -51.52
C CYS A 22 7.52 29.19 -50.64
N GLY A 23 8.19 28.80 -49.57
CA GLY A 23 9.31 29.58 -49.02
C GLY A 23 9.40 29.60 -47.51
N GLY A 24 10.48 29.03 -46.97
CA GLY A 24 10.97 29.40 -45.64
C GLY A 24 11.14 28.24 -44.66
N ASP A 25 12.34 27.67 -44.65
CA ASP A 25 12.85 26.89 -43.56
C ASP A 25 12.63 27.60 -42.21
N ASN A 26 11.89 26.99 -41.33
CA ASN A 26 12.07 27.14 -39.90
C ASN A 26 11.66 25.85 -39.21
N ASN A 27 12.66 25.08 -38.88
CA ASN A 27 12.62 23.94 -38.00
C ASN A 27 12.07 24.37 -36.63
N LYS A 28 10.76 24.44 -36.49
CA LYS A 28 10.09 24.45 -35.18
C LYS A 28 9.71 23.02 -34.89
N SER A 29 10.61 22.36 -34.15
CA SER A 29 10.29 21.19 -33.40
C SER A 29 8.97 21.41 -32.68
N LYS A 30 7.93 20.75 -33.19
CA LYS A 30 6.66 20.61 -32.48
C LYS A 30 6.97 19.77 -31.26
N ALA A 31 7.22 20.44 -30.14
CA ALA A 31 7.19 19.79 -28.83
C ALA A 31 5.80 19.18 -28.71
N GLN A 32 5.71 17.89 -28.94
CA GLN A 32 4.63 17.08 -28.42
C GLN A 32 4.80 17.16 -26.90
N ALA A 33 4.01 18.00 -26.26
CA ALA A 33 3.75 17.86 -24.85
C ALA A 33 3.03 16.51 -24.70
N SER A 34 3.80 15.45 -24.48
CA SER A 34 3.30 14.30 -23.80
C SER A 34 2.75 14.85 -22.49
N ALA A 35 1.44 14.72 -22.27
CA ALA A 35 0.87 14.81 -20.95
C ALA A 35 1.56 13.72 -20.14
N GLU A 36 2.63 14.08 -19.46
CA GLU A 36 3.18 13.37 -18.35
C GLU A 36 2.05 13.44 -17.31
N GLU A 37 1.25 12.38 -17.24
CA GLU A 37 0.36 12.18 -16.11
C GLU A 37 1.25 12.39 -14.89
N ALA A 38 0.93 13.42 -14.11
CA ALA A 38 1.67 13.78 -12.91
C ALA A 38 1.58 12.55 -11.98
N ASN A 39 2.60 11.70 -12.09
CA ASN A 39 2.75 10.56 -11.21
C ASN A 39 2.86 11.13 -9.80
N PRO A 40 1.88 10.96 -8.90
CA PRO A 40 1.91 11.59 -7.60
C PRO A 40 3.24 11.27 -6.92
N ALA A 41 3.85 12.29 -6.33
CA ALA A 41 5.10 12.12 -5.58
C ALA A 41 4.89 11.01 -4.54
N ALA A 42 5.88 10.14 -4.37
CA ALA A 42 5.81 9.13 -3.33
C ALA A 42 5.78 9.82 -1.96
N LEU A 43 4.92 9.34 -1.08
CA LEU A 43 4.90 9.72 0.34
C LEU A 43 6.11 9.05 1.03
N GLU A 44 6.65 9.73 2.02
CA GLU A 44 7.58 9.11 2.96
C GLU A 44 6.81 8.26 3.99
N VAL A 45 7.45 7.26 4.55
CA VAL A 45 6.84 6.39 5.58
C VAL A 45 6.29 7.20 6.75
N ASP A 46 7.03 8.23 7.19
CA ASP A 46 6.61 9.12 8.28
C ASP A 46 5.31 9.86 7.98
N GLN A 47 5.10 10.26 6.73
CA GLN A 47 3.87 10.94 6.31
C GLN A 47 2.66 10.00 6.37
N VAL A 48 2.84 8.75 5.97
CA VAL A 48 1.78 7.72 6.06
C VAL A 48 1.45 7.41 7.52
N LEU A 49 2.47 7.26 8.37
CA LEU A 49 2.30 6.92 9.78
C LEU A 49 1.79 8.10 10.64
N ALA A 50 1.87 9.34 10.15
CA ALA A 50 1.37 10.51 10.87
C ALA A 50 -0.16 10.58 10.91
N ASP A 51 -0.84 10.18 9.86
CA ASP A 51 -2.32 10.16 9.76
C ASP A 51 -2.77 9.00 8.85
N PRO A 52 -2.59 7.75 9.28
CA PRO A 52 -2.92 6.59 8.47
C PRO A 52 -4.43 6.46 8.22
N ASP A 53 -5.28 6.86 9.18
CA ASP A 53 -6.74 6.77 9.07
C ASP A 53 -7.27 7.48 7.82
N SER A 54 -6.65 8.61 7.44
CA SER A 54 -7.06 9.38 6.25
C SER A 54 -6.69 8.72 4.93
N LEU A 55 -5.82 7.72 4.95
CA LEU A 55 -5.27 7.05 3.76
C LEU A 55 -5.78 5.61 3.60
N VAL A 56 -6.53 5.09 4.59
CA VAL A 56 -7.06 3.72 4.53
C VAL A 56 -7.98 3.54 3.34
N GLY A 57 -7.70 2.50 2.54
CA GLY A 57 -8.44 2.16 1.32
C GLY A 57 -7.95 2.89 0.07
N ASP A 58 -7.10 3.90 0.21
CA ASP A 58 -6.54 4.62 -0.93
C ASP A 58 -5.34 3.88 -1.52
N THR A 59 -5.21 3.97 -2.84
CA THR A 59 -3.99 3.55 -3.53
C THR A 59 -2.97 4.67 -3.45
N ILE A 60 -1.93 4.46 -2.69
CA ILE A 60 -0.86 5.42 -2.46
C ILE A 60 0.48 4.89 -2.97
N LYS A 61 1.44 5.80 -3.12
CA LYS A 61 2.82 5.48 -3.42
C LYS A 61 3.69 5.89 -2.24
N VAL A 62 4.46 4.94 -1.71
CA VAL A 62 5.31 5.14 -0.54
C VAL A 62 6.75 4.78 -0.87
N GLU A 63 7.70 5.53 -0.34
CA GLU A 63 9.12 5.28 -0.48
C GLU A 63 9.79 5.19 0.90
N GLY A 64 10.69 4.24 1.06
CA GLY A 64 11.46 4.06 2.29
C GLY A 64 12.60 3.07 2.11
N VAL A 65 13.49 3.00 3.09
CA VAL A 65 14.57 2.00 3.11
C VAL A 65 14.01 0.66 3.58
N CYS A 66 14.14 -0.38 2.77
CA CYS A 66 13.77 -1.73 3.18
C CYS A 66 14.82 -2.29 4.15
N THR A 67 14.44 -2.47 5.40
CA THR A 67 15.34 -2.97 6.46
C THR A 67 15.25 -4.48 6.66
N HIS A 68 14.13 -5.08 6.26
CA HIS A 68 13.89 -6.50 6.49
C HIS A 68 12.96 -7.09 5.44
N ILE A 69 13.19 -8.36 5.13
CA ILE A 69 12.30 -9.23 4.36
C ILE A 69 11.91 -10.45 5.19
N CYS A 70 10.64 -10.82 5.17
CA CYS A 70 10.17 -11.99 5.90
C CYS A 70 10.79 -13.28 5.31
N LYS A 71 11.41 -14.09 6.16
CA LYS A 71 12.08 -15.35 5.77
C LYS A 71 11.13 -16.40 5.20
N HIS A 72 9.84 -16.30 5.46
CA HIS A 72 8.81 -17.21 4.98
C HIS A 72 8.30 -16.77 3.60
N GLY A 73 9.09 -17.05 2.56
CA GLY A 73 8.68 -16.85 1.17
C GLY A 73 8.77 -15.43 0.61
N GLY A 74 9.35 -14.46 1.35
CA GLY A 74 9.50 -13.09 0.83
C GLY A 74 8.19 -12.32 0.65
N GLY A 75 7.10 -12.77 1.26
CA GLY A 75 5.78 -12.15 1.13
C GLY A 75 5.63 -10.80 1.82
N LYS A 76 6.61 -10.40 2.64
CA LYS A 76 6.55 -9.13 3.40
C LYS A 76 7.90 -8.45 3.42
N ILE A 77 7.90 -7.13 3.25
CA ILE A 77 9.04 -6.25 3.51
C ILE A 77 8.66 -5.17 4.52
N PHE A 78 9.67 -4.52 5.07
CA PHE A 78 9.51 -3.48 6.08
C PHE A 78 10.27 -2.24 5.63
N LEU A 79 9.53 -1.17 5.36
CA LEU A 79 10.07 0.12 4.93
C LEU A 79 10.26 1.02 6.16
N MET A 80 11.48 1.47 6.37
CA MET A 80 11.83 2.39 7.44
C MET A 80 11.73 3.83 6.94
N GLY A 81 11.18 4.71 7.78
CA GLY A 81 11.15 6.15 7.59
C GLY A 81 12.38 6.85 8.14
N SER A 82 12.18 7.94 8.86
CA SER A 82 13.27 8.76 9.41
C SER A 82 14.12 8.05 10.45
N ASP A 83 13.54 7.10 11.16
CA ASP A 83 14.23 6.26 12.14
C ASP A 83 13.61 4.87 12.22
N ASP A 84 14.21 4.00 13.01
CA ASP A 84 13.83 2.60 13.10
C ASP A 84 12.54 2.34 13.92
N THR A 85 11.98 3.36 14.56
CA THR A 85 10.66 3.30 15.19
C THR A 85 9.52 3.59 14.19
N LYS A 86 9.85 4.17 13.04
CA LYS A 86 8.95 4.50 11.94
C LYS A 86 9.05 3.43 10.86
N THR A 87 8.27 2.39 10.99
CA THR A 87 8.32 1.25 10.07
C THR A 87 6.93 0.92 9.53
N LEU A 88 6.82 0.85 8.21
CA LEU A 88 5.60 0.40 7.51
C LEU A 88 5.82 -1.00 6.95
N ARG A 89 4.94 -1.93 7.34
CA ARG A 89 4.87 -3.26 6.73
C ARG A 89 4.23 -3.17 5.35
N VAL A 90 4.83 -3.84 4.37
CA VAL A 90 4.27 -4.00 3.02
C VAL A 90 4.14 -5.49 2.74
N GLU A 91 2.95 -5.94 2.42
CA GLU A 91 2.66 -7.29 1.98
C GLU A 91 2.66 -7.36 0.46
N ALA A 92 3.22 -8.43 -0.09
CA ALA A 92 3.18 -8.67 -1.52
C ALA A 92 1.76 -9.06 -1.93
N GLY A 93 1.07 -8.21 -2.70
CA GLY A 93 -0.17 -8.58 -3.33
C GLY A 93 0.04 -9.61 -4.44
N GLU A 94 -1.05 -10.12 -5.01
CA GLU A 94 -1.00 -11.18 -6.05
C GLU A 94 -0.11 -10.81 -7.24
N SER A 95 -0.07 -9.54 -7.64
CA SER A 95 0.74 -9.06 -8.77
C SER A 95 2.24 -9.06 -8.49
N ILE A 96 2.66 -8.98 -7.22
CA ILE A 96 4.05 -9.04 -6.79
C ILE A 96 4.45 -10.48 -6.48
N GLY A 97 3.59 -11.23 -5.79
CA GLY A 97 3.83 -12.58 -5.31
C GLY A 97 4.86 -12.66 -4.19
N SER A 98 6.10 -12.22 -4.43
CA SER A 98 7.17 -12.14 -3.42
C SER A 98 8.19 -11.07 -3.77
N PHE A 99 8.80 -10.51 -2.73
CA PHE A 99 9.92 -9.57 -2.87
C PHE A 99 11.24 -10.34 -2.95
N PRO A 100 12.17 -9.92 -3.80
CA PRO A 100 13.50 -10.51 -3.89
C PRO A 100 14.41 -9.98 -2.77
N GLN A 101 15.49 -10.71 -2.48
CA GLN A 101 16.44 -10.36 -1.41
C GLN A 101 17.15 -9.02 -1.66
N GLU A 102 17.26 -8.59 -2.90
CA GLU A 102 17.87 -7.32 -3.32
C GLU A 102 17.12 -6.09 -2.82
N THR A 103 15.87 -6.24 -2.36
CA THR A 103 15.12 -5.15 -1.71
C THR A 103 15.75 -4.73 -0.38
N VAL A 104 16.38 -5.66 0.34
CA VAL A 104 16.97 -5.37 1.66
C VAL A 104 18.16 -4.41 1.54
N ASN A 105 18.17 -3.38 2.37
CA ASN A 105 19.11 -2.26 2.37
C ASN A 105 19.05 -1.37 1.12
N SER A 106 17.96 -1.48 0.34
CA SER A 106 17.71 -0.61 -0.81
C SER A 106 16.59 0.38 -0.47
N ILE A 107 16.56 1.50 -1.18
CA ILE A 107 15.39 2.37 -1.22
C ILE A 107 14.36 1.66 -2.10
N VAL A 108 13.18 1.40 -1.56
CA VAL A 108 12.09 0.74 -2.29
C VAL A 108 10.90 1.68 -2.33
N ARG A 109 10.38 1.88 -3.52
CA ARG A 109 9.14 2.59 -3.77
C ARG A 109 8.06 1.57 -4.08
N VAL A 110 6.96 1.61 -3.33
CA VAL A 110 5.82 0.71 -3.48
C VAL A 110 4.58 1.51 -3.83
N THR A 111 3.82 1.04 -4.81
CA THR A 111 2.44 1.46 -5.05
C THR A 111 1.53 0.38 -4.50
N GLY A 112 0.56 0.75 -3.67
CA GLY A 112 -0.34 -0.22 -3.03
C GLY A 112 -1.47 0.45 -2.28
N VAL A 113 -2.31 -0.35 -1.67
CA VAL A 113 -3.46 0.10 -0.87
C VAL A 113 -3.09 0.06 0.62
N LEU A 114 -3.38 1.13 1.35
CA LEU A 114 -3.23 1.14 2.81
C LEU A 114 -4.42 0.45 3.45
N VAL A 115 -4.14 -0.50 4.33
CA VAL A 115 -5.13 -1.35 5.01
C VAL A 115 -5.04 -1.16 6.52
N GLU A 116 -6.19 -1.12 7.19
CA GLU A 116 -6.31 -1.15 8.64
C GLU A 116 -6.78 -2.53 9.10
N ASP A 117 -5.99 -3.17 9.97
CA ASP A 117 -6.38 -4.36 10.73
C ASP A 117 -6.83 -3.94 12.12
N ARG A 118 -8.05 -4.28 12.51
CA ARG A 118 -8.55 -4.02 13.86
C ARG A 118 -8.40 -5.25 14.73
N ILE A 119 -7.64 -5.08 15.79
CA ILE A 119 -7.44 -6.11 16.80
C ILE A 119 -8.33 -5.77 17.99
N ASP A 120 -9.40 -6.51 18.15
CA ASP A 120 -10.34 -6.44 19.27
C ASP A 120 -10.30 -7.72 20.10
N GLU A 121 -11.13 -7.82 21.16
CA GLU A 121 -11.16 -9.00 22.00
C GLU A 121 -11.69 -10.24 21.27
N ASP A 122 -12.60 -10.09 20.31
CA ASP A 122 -13.12 -11.23 19.54
C ASP A 122 -12.01 -11.82 18.66
N TYR A 123 -11.20 -10.97 18.04
CA TYR A 123 -10.01 -11.39 17.30
C TYR A 123 -9.01 -12.14 18.21
N LEU A 124 -8.73 -11.59 19.40
CA LEU A 124 -7.78 -12.20 20.34
C LEU A 124 -8.29 -13.54 20.87
N ALA A 125 -9.59 -13.66 21.14
CA ALA A 125 -10.21 -14.91 21.57
C ALA A 125 -10.12 -16.01 20.48
N GLN A 126 -10.34 -15.63 19.20
CA GLN A 126 -10.17 -16.54 18.07
C GLN A 126 -8.72 -16.99 17.93
N TRP A 127 -7.77 -16.05 18.09
CA TRP A 127 -6.35 -16.37 18.03
C TRP A 127 -5.94 -17.30 19.17
N GLU A 128 -6.40 -17.08 20.41
CA GLU A 128 -6.17 -18.00 21.52
C GLU A 128 -6.73 -19.41 21.26
N ALA A 129 -7.94 -19.49 20.69
CA ALA A 129 -8.53 -20.78 20.33
C ALA A 129 -7.70 -21.54 19.29
N GLN A 130 -7.21 -20.84 18.26
CA GLN A 130 -6.35 -21.43 17.25
C GLN A 130 -5.04 -21.98 17.85
N ILE A 131 -4.44 -21.24 18.80
CA ILE A 131 -3.23 -21.70 19.49
C ILE A 131 -3.51 -22.92 20.36
N ALA A 132 -4.66 -22.93 21.06
CA ALA A 132 -5.05 -24.07 21.90
C ALA A 132 -5.20 -25.35 21.09
N ASP A 133 -5.75 -25.24 19.88
CA ASP A 133 -5.90 -26.39 18.96
C ASP A 133 -4.54 -26.84 18.38
N GLN A 134 -3.61 -25.91 18.18
CA GLN A 134 -2.25 -26.17 17.72
C GLN A 134 -1.27 -26.55 18.85
N ALA A 135 -1.69 -26.45 20.12
CA ALA A 135 -0.84 -26.55 21.32
C ALA A 135 -0.16 -27.91 21.54
N LYS A 136 -0.34 -28.88 20.65
CA LYS A 136 0.51 -30.06 20.59
C LYS A 136 1.84 -29.82 19.88
N GLU A 137 1.99 -28.69 19.16
CA GLU A 137 3.19 -28.35 18.35
C GLU A 137 3.74 -26.94 18.62
N ALA A 138 3.04 -26.09 19.34
CA ALA A 138 3.35 -24.66 19.43
C ALA A 138 4.05 -24.28 20.74
N GLN A 139 5.31 -24.61 20.86
CA GLN A 139 6.27 -23.68 21.49
C GLN A 139 6.69 -22.67 20.39
N GLY A 140 5.70 -21.92 19.88
CA GLY A 140 5.92 -20.94 18.83
C GLY A 140 6.59 -19.69 19.38
N GLU A 141 7.59 -19.22 18.66
CA GLU A 141 8.20 -17.90 18.85
C GLU A 141 7.11 -16.81 18.89
N GLY A 142 7.31 -15.75 19.66
CA GLY A 142 6.34 -14.64 19.84
C GLY A 142 5.99 -13.87 18.59
N GLY A 143 6.60 -14.20 17.45
CA GLY A 143 6.38 -13.58 16.15
C GLY A 143 7.66 -13.00 15.55
N CYS A 144 7.53 -12.39 14.39
CA CYS A 144 8.64 -11.69 13.73
C CYS A 144 8.90 -10.35 14.42
N VAL A 145 10.10 -10.10 14.90
CA VAL A 145 10.47 -8.84 15.58
C VAL A 145 10.24 -7.63 14.68
N ALA A 146 10.50 -7.74 13.37
CA ALA A 146 10.25 -6.65 12.43
C ALA A 146 8.74 -6.35 12.28
N ASP A 147 7.90 -7.37 12.37
CA ASP A 147 6.44 -7.23 12.33
C ASP A 147 5.92 -6.54 13.61
N MET A 148 6.39 -6.99 14.78
CA MET A 148 6.05 -6.35 16.06
C MET A 148 6.49 -4.88 16.08
N LYS A 149 7.67 -4.58 15.55
CA LYS A 149 8.18 -3.21 15.44
C LYS A 149 7.32 -2.34 14.54
N ALA A 150 6.92 -2.84 13.35
CA ALA A 150 6.03 -2.12 12.44
C ALA A 150 4.66 -1.81 13.07
N ASN A 151 4.20 -2.66 13.99
CA ASN A 151 2.95 -2.50 14.71
C ASN A 151 3.09 -1.73 16.04
N ALA A 152 4.26 -1.16 16.32
CA ALA A 152 4.60 -0.54 17.60
C ALA A 152 4.28 -1.45 18.82
N GLU A 153 4.50 -2.76 18.67
CA GLU A 153 4.30 -3.74 19.73
C GLU A 153 5.58 -3.88 20.58
N ALA A 154 5.40 -4.19 21.88
CA ALA A 154 6.50 -4.66 22.71
C ALA A 154 6.98 -6.04 22.22
N GLU A 155 8.27 -6.30 22.33
CA GLU A 155 8.80 -7.63 22.05
C GLU A 155 8.14 -8.66 22.98
N ALA A 156 7.74 -9.78 22.41
CA ALA A 156 7.09 -10.86 23.12
C ALA A 156 7.82 -12.19 22.85
N ASN A 157 8.08 -12.95 23.91
CA ASN A 157 8.77 -14.24 23.81
C ASN A 157 7.80 -15.40 23.51
N SER A 158 6.50 -15.13 23.53
CA SER A 158 5.49 -16.10 23.20
C SER A 158 4.25 -15.43 22.61
N VAL A 159 3.47 -16.19 21.86
CA VAL A 159 2.17 -15.72 21.32
C VAL A 159 1.21 -15.31 22.42
N ARG A 160 1.21 -16.01 23.58
CA ARG A 160 0.37 -15.64 24.73
C ARG A 160 0.75 -14.29 25.32
N GLU A 161 2.04 -14.01 25.42
CA GLU A 161 2.55 -12.71 25.88
C GLU A 161 2.13 -11.61 24.91
N ARG A 162 2.23 -11.86 23.60
CA ARG A 162 1.78 -10.92 22.58
C ARG A 162 0.29 -10.61 22.69
N ILE A 163 -0.56 -11.61 22.91
CA ILE A 163 -2.00 -11.44 23.12
C ILE A 163 -2.26 -10.60 24.39
N ALA A 164 -1.54 -10.87 25.48
CA ALA A 164 -1.67 -10.08 26.71
C ALA A 164 -1.27 -8.61 26.50
N ASN A 165 -0.23 -8.34 25.72
CA ASN A 165 0.19 -6.99 25.34
C ASN A 165 -0.90 -6.26 24.52
N PHE A 166 -1.54 -6.94 23.57
CA PHE A 166 -2.69 -6.37 22.85
C PHE A 166 -3.85 -6.03 23.78
N ARG A 167 -4.21 -6.91 24.72
CA ARG A 167 -5.27 -6.62 25.69
C ARG A 167 -4.96 -5.38 26.53
N SER A 168 -3.72 -5.20 26.97
CA SER A 168 -3.30 -4.00 27.69
C SER A 168 -3.48 -2.74 26.82
N ARG A 169 -3.07 -2.78 25.56
CA ARG A 169 -3.23 -1.67 24.61
C ARG A 169 -4.70 -1.34 24.33
N ILE A 170 -5.54 -2.37 24.21
CA ILE A 170 -7.00 -2.20 24.02
C ILE A 170 -7.60 -1.52 25.27
N ALA A 171 -7.24 -1.97 26.48
CA ALA A 171 -7.72 -1.36 27.72
C ALA A 171 -7.33 0.11 27.83
N GLU A 172 -6.05 0.43 27.62
CA GLU A 172 -5.53 1.80 27.63
C GLU A 172 -6.23 2.69 26.59
N ARG A 173 -6.45 2.18 25.36
CA ARG A 173 -7.16 2.93 24.32
C ARG A 173 -8.63 3.12 24.64
N THR A 174 -9.27 2.11 25.25
CA THR A 174 -10.65 2.20 25.68
C THR A 174 -10.84 3.29 26.73
N GLU A 175 -9.94 3.37 27.72
CA GLU A 175 -9.97 4.40 28.77
C GLU A 175 -9.72 5.81 28.19
N ARG A 176 -8.78 5.94 27.26
CA ARG A 176 -8.38 7.23 26.69
C ARG A 176 -9.33 7.74 25.61
N GLU A 177 -9.82 6.85 24.74
CA GLU A 177 -10.53 7.21 23.49
C GLU A 177 -11.92 6.60 23.37
N GLY A 178 -12.31 5.68 24.27
CA GLY A 178 -13.57 4.94 24.15
C GLY A 178 -13.57 3.89 23.03
N LYS A 179 -12.41 3.55 22.47
CA LYS A 179 -12.27 2.59 21.36
C LYS A 179 -11.73 1.26 21.88
N ALA A 180 -12.56 0.21 21.85
CA ALA A 180 -12.21 -1.12 22.36
C ALA A 180 -11.45 -1.99 21.32
N TYR A 181 -10.51 -1.41 20.59
CA TYR A 181 -9.65 -2.10 19.62
C TYR A 181 -8.34 -1.33 19.41
N VAL A 182 -7.34 -2.01 18.87
CA VAL A 182 -6.10 -1.43 18.36
C VAL A 182 -6.10 -1.50 16.85
N SER A 183 -5.79 -0.39 16.17
CA SER A 183 -5.58 -0.37 14.73
C SER A 183 -4.13 -0.67 14.41
N LEU A 184 -3.90 -1.59 13.48
CA LEU A 184 -2.61 -1.87 12.87
C LEU A 184 -2.72 -1.53 11.39
N TYR A 185 -1.69 -0.87 10.84
CA TYR A 185 -1.70 -0.46 9.43
C TYR A 185 -0.62 -1.19 8.67
N HIS A 186 -0.96 -1.62 7.47
CA HIS A 186 -0.01 -2.18 6.53
C HIS A 186 -0.41 -1.79 5.10
N MET A 187 0.50 -2.00 4.16
CA MET A 187 0.24 -1.73 2.76
C MET A 187 0.15 -3.05 1.99
N GLU A 188 -0.92 -3.24 1.24
CA GLU A 188 -1.01 -4.28 0.22
C GLU A 188 -0.36 -3.77 -1.07
N GLY A 189 0.83 -4.29 -1.39
CA GLY A 189 1.61 -3.86 -2.55
C GLY A 189 1.03 -4.36 -3.86
N LEU A 190 0.86 -3.45 -4.81
CA LEU A 190 0.44 -3.74 -6.19
C LEU A 190 1.63 -3.78 -7.15
N SER A 191 2.62 -2.92 -6.93
CA SER A 191 3.88 -2.87 -7.68
C SER A 191 4.98 -2.23 -6.85
N TYR A 192 6.24 -2.46 -7.21
CA TYR A 192 7.39 -1.84 -6.55
C TYR A 192 8.53 -1.54 -7.52
N GLU A 193 9.43 -0.66 -7.09
CA GLU A 193 10.67 -0.29 -7.77
C GLU A 193 11.80 -0.28 -6.74
N ILE A 194 12.95 -0.89 -7.05
CA ILE A 194 14.20 -0.78 -6.28
C ILE A 194 15.00 0.38 -6.88
N ARG A 195 15.51 1.26 -6.02
CA ARG A 195 16.21 2.48 -6.42
C ARG A 195 17.66 2.48 -5.97
#